data_a563c55cef365e5520245d40ae5abd94
#
_entry.id   a563c55cef365e5520245d40ae5abd94
#
_cell.length_a   1.000
_cell.length_b   1.000
_cell.length_c   1.000
_cell.angle_alpha   90.00
_cell.angle_beta   90.00
_cell.angle_gamma   90.00
#
_symmetry.space_group_name_H-M   'P 1'
#
loop_
_entity.id
_entity.type
_entity.pdbx_description
1 polymer ?
#
loop_
_entity_poly.entity_id
_entity_poly.type
_entity_poly.pdbx_seq_one_letter_code
_entity_poly.pdbx_strand_id
1 'polypeptide(L)'
;KSEKGIELMAVKERVQSFQSDTPIFKDFAETWFEEKQIEWRASYIGKIKDILDKYLVPHFGKRSVIAITRADVLAFRTSLGKVTYGTANKHLSAARINSIMTTLRMILQEAAKRYKFENPYEDIKVLKLDKPDIEPFTIEEVWKFINGVRKDYKNYYTVRFFTGMRTSEIDGLTWEHVDFDRREIRVRQAYVKGVIGKPKTQESNRDIAMSPWVYEALQAQYKVTHGRSKFVFCNREGEPLDYHNVNRKV
;
A
#
# COMPACT_ATOMS: atom_id res chain seq x y z
N LYS A 1 12.61 -29.80 -51.15
CA LYS A 1 12.64 -28.95 -49.92
C LYS A 1 13.39 -29.74 -48.86
N SER A 2 14.49 -29.23 -48.34
CA SER A 2 15.32 -29.97 -47.37
C SER A 2 14.54 -30.23 -46.07
N GLU A 3 14.75 -31.38 -45.42
CA GLU A 3 14.14 -31.72 -44.10
C GLU A 3 14.24 -30.58 -43.07
N LYS A 4 15.38 -29.89 -43.04
CA LYS A 4 15.55 -28.66 -42.22
C LYS A 4 14.55 -27.55 -42.52
N GLY A 5 14.09 -27.42 -43.76
CA GLY A 5 13.11 -26.41 -44.15
C GLY A 5 11.70 -26.76 -43.68
N ILE A 6 11.36 -28.05 -43.62
CA ILE A 6 10.07 -28.54 -43.13
C ILE A 6 10.02 -28.40 -41.59
N GLU A 7 11.11 -28.74 -40.92
CA GLU A 7 11.23 -28.63 -39.47
C GLU A 7 11.16 -27.16 -39.00
N LEU A 8 11.78 -26.22 -39.71
CA LEU A 8 11.71 -24.79 -39.47
C LEU A 8 10.30 -24.22 -39.72
N MET A 9 9.57 -24.71 -40.71
CA MET A 9 8.18 -24.33 -40.97
C MET A 9 7.26 -24.86 -39.87
N ALA A 10 7.38 -26.11 -39.46
CA ALA A 10 6.60 -26.72 -38.40
C ALA A 10 6.83 -26.01 -37.03
N VAL A 11 8.06 -25.60 -36.76
CA VAL A 11 8.38 -24.79 -35.57
C VAL A 11 7.77 -23.39 -35.66
N LYS A 12 7.81 -22.74 -36.83
CA LYS A 12 7.17 -21.42 -37.04
C LYS A 12 5.65 -21.50 -36.91
N GLU A 13 5.02 -22.52 -37.50
CA GLU A 13 3.57 -22.73 -37.38
C GLU A 13 3.14 -23.04 -35.95
N ARG A 14 3.90 -23.83 -35.20
CA ARG A 14 3.69 -24.04 -33.75
C ARG A 14 3.84 -22.74 -32.96
N VAL A 15 4.86 -21.97 -33.21
CA VAL A 15 5.07 -20.67 -32.53
C VAL A 15 3.93 -19.70 -32.88
N GLN A 16 3.46 -19.67 -34.11
CA GLN A 16 2.34 -18.86 -34.55
C GLN A 16 1.01 -19.32 -33.95
N SER A 17 0.75 -20.62 -33.83
CA SER A 17 -0.45 -21.15 -33.17
C SER A 17 -0.44 -20.87 -31.66
N PHE A 18 0.70 -20.97 -31.00
CA PHE A 18 0.84 -20.57 -29.61
C PHE A 18 0.62 -19.05 -29.38
N GLN A 19 0.99 -18.24 -30.38
CA GLN A 19 0.74 -16.79 -30.33
C GLN A 19 -0.75 -16.42 -30.51
N SER A 20 -1.51 -17.22 -31.27
CA SER A 20 -2.95 -17.00 -31.49
C SER A 20 -3.81 -17.34 -30.26
N ASP A 21 -3.36 -18.27 -29.42
CA ASP A 21 -4.13 -18.77 -28.28
C ASP A 21 -3.81 -18.06 -26.94
N THR A 22 -2.82 -17.15 -26.94
CA THR A 22 -2.47 -16.42 -25.72
C THR A 22 -3.16 -15.06 -25.69
N PRO A 23 -3.78 -14.68 -24.55
CA PRO A 23 -4.51 -13.41 -24.44
C PRO A 23 -3.57 -12.21 -24.54
N ILE A 24 -4.13 -11.06 -24.85
CA ILE A 24 -3.43 -9.79 -24.69
C ILE A 24 -3.25 -9.50 -23.21
N PHE A 25 -2.23 -8.70 -22.89
CA PHE A 25 -1.85 -8.40 -21.50
C PHE A 25 -3.01 -7.80 -20.69
N LYS A 26 -3.83 -6.94 -21.30
CA LYS A 26 -4.97 -6.33 -20.63
C LYS A 26 -5.94 -7.40 -20.11
N ASP A 27 -6.41 -8.28 -20.97
CA ASP A 27 -7.42 -9.30 -20.65
C ASP A 27 -6.87 -10.29 -19.63
N PHE A 28 -5.60 -10.70 -19.80
CA PHE A 28 -4.94 -11.55 -18.81
C PHE A 28 -4.78 -10.88 -17.45
N ALA A 29 -4.38 -9.61 -17.42
CA ALA A 29 -4.20 -8.85 -16.17
C ALA A 29 -5.52 -8.63 -15.44
N GLU A 30 -6.63 -8.43 -16.16
CA GLU A 30 -7.98 -8.34 -15.59
C GLU A 30 -8.38 -9.66 -14.93
N THR A 31 -8.25 -10.79 -15.66
CA THR A 31 -8.53 -12.13 -15.11
C THR A 31 -7.66 -12.43 -13.89
N TRP A 32 -6.36 -12.19 -13.99
CA TRP A 32 -5.41 -12.37 -12.90
C TRP A 32 -5.78 -11.52 -11.66
N PHE A 33 -6.21 -10.28 -11.88
CA PHE A 33 -6.61 -9.39 -10.81
C PHE A 33 -7.88 -9.88 -10.11
N GLU A 34 -8.90 -10.32 -10.87
CA GLU A 34 -10.14 -10.89 -10.34
C GLU A 34 -9.88 -12.14 -9.49
N GLU A 35 -9.01 -13.02 -9.94
CA GLU A 35 -8.63 -14.22 -9.18
C GLU A 35 -7.86 -13.90 -7.91
N LYS A 36 -6.93 -12.94 -7.97
CA LYS A 36 -6.03 -12.62 -6.86
C LYS A 36 -6.63 -11.68 -5.81
N GLN A 37 -7.60 -10.85 -6.17
CA GLN A 37 -8.16 -9.86 -5.23
C GLN A 37 -8.80 -10.48 -3.99
N ILE A 38 -9.28 -11.73 -4.05
CA ILE A 38 -9.85 -12.44 -2.90
C ILE A 38 -8.84 -12.69 -1.77
N GLU A 39 -7.54 -12.74 -2.13
CA GLU A 39 -6.44 -12.93 -1.18
C GLU A 39 -6.00 -11.60 -0.52
N TRP A 40 -6.47 -10.46 -1.03
CA TRP A 40 -5.91 -9.14 -0.70
C TRP A 40 -6.82 -8.29 0.17
N ARG A 41 -6.19 -7.43 0.95
CA ARG A 41 -6.90 -6.37 1.68
C ARG A 41 -7.35 -5.28 0.72
N ALA A 42 -8.47 -4.62 1.02
CA ALA A 42 -9.06 -3.56 0.19
C ALA A 42 -8.06 -2.45 -0.19
N SER A 43 -7.16 -2.06 0.72
CA SER A 43 -6.14 -1.04 0.44
C SER A 43 -5.10 -1.50 -0.59
N TYR A 44 -4.79 -2.81 -0.63
CA TYR A 44 -3.86 -3.37 -1.60
C TYR A 44 -4.52 -3.56 -2.97
N ILE A 45 -5.79 -3.97 -3.00
CA ILE A 45 -6.61 -4.04 -4.21
C ILE A 45 -6.59 -2.69 -4.95
N GLY A 46 -6.91 -1.60 -4.25
CA GLY A 46 -6.87 -0.26 -4.82
C GLY A 46 -5.48 0.13 -5.36
N LYS A 47 -4.41 -0.26 -4.65
CA LYS A 47 -3.04 -0.01 -5.11
C LYS A 47 -2.69 -0.76 -6.41
N ILE A 48 -3.07 -2.05 -6.49
CA ILE A 48 -2.81 -2.86 -7.69
C ILE A 48 -3.61 -2.33 -8.86
N LYS A 49 -4.90 -2.01 -8.67
CA LYS A 49 -5.75 -1.42 -9.71
C LYS A 49 -5.15 -0.12 -10.25
N ASP A 50 -4.70 0.77 -9.36
CA ASP A 50 -4.00 2.01 -9.73
C ASP A 50 -2.74 1.75 -10.61
N ILE A 51 -1.99 0.69 -10.31
CA ILE A 51 -0.80 0.32 -11.08
C ILE A 51 -1.19 -0.22 -12.46
N LEU A 52 -2.20 -1.07 -12.52
CA LEU A 52 -2.71 -1.61 -13.78
C LEU A 52 -3.18 -0.47 -14.69
N ASP A 53 -4.07 0.38 -14.19
CA ASP A 53 -4.74 1.42 -14.97
C ASP A 53 -3.77 2.52 -15.44
N LYS A 54 -2.83 2.92 -14.57
CA LYS A 54 -1.95 4.06 -14.85
C LYS A 54 -0.67 3.70 -15.59
N TYR A 55 -0.17 2.48 -15.42
CA TYR A 55 1.16 2.12 -15.92
C TYR A 55 1.19 0.89 -16.81
N LEU A 56 0.59 -0.23 -16.38
CA LEU A 56 0.80 -1.49 -17.06
C LEU A 56 -0.09 -1.66 -18.29
N VAL A 57 -1.38 -1.41 -18.18
CA VAL A 57 -2.33 -1.52 -19.29
C VAL A 57 -2.03 -0.49 -20.39
N PRO A 58 -1.72 0.79 -20.10
CA PRO A 58 -1.33 1.73 -21.15
C PRO A 58 -0.09 1.31 -21.94
N HIS A 59 0.85 0.60 -21.28
CA HIS A 59 2.12 0.22 -21.91
C HIS A 59 2.06 -1.14 -22.63
N PHE A 60 1.50 -2.17 -21.97
CA PHE A 60 1.52 -3.54 -22.46
C PHE A 60 0.15 -4.04 -22.95
N GLY A 61 -0.94 -3.33 -22.67
CA GLY A 61 -2.31 -3.85 -22.77
C GLY A 61 -2.69 -4.48 -24.09
N LYS A 62 -2.19 -3.97 -25.21
CA LYS A 62 -2.48 -4.45 -26.56
C LYS A 62 -1.56 -5.60 -27.05
N ARG A 63 -0.56 -5.97 -26.26
CA ARG A 63 0.43 -6.99 -26.64
C ARG A 63 0.01 -8.35 -26.08
N SER A 64 0.18 -9.41 -26.84
CA SER A 64 0.06 -10.77 -26.31
C SER A 64 1.08 -10.98 -25.18
N VAL A 65 0.68 -11.66 -24.11
CA VAL A 65 1.55 -11.89 -22.93
C VAL A 65 2.84 -12.64 -23.28
N ILE A 66 2.78 -13.55 -24.25
CA ILE A 66 3.96 -14.31 -24.73
C ILE A 66 4.91 -13.45 -25.58
N ALA A 67 4.42 -12.35 -26.16
CA ALA A 67 5.22 -11.46 -27.01
C ALA A 67 6.01 -10.41 -26.20
N ILE A 68 5.82 -10.37 -24.88
CA ILE A 68 6.57 -9.47 -24.01
C ILE A 68 7.93 -10.10 -23.72
N THR A 69 8.98 -9.39 -24.12
CA THR A 69 10.36 -9.84 -23.94
C THR A 69 11.03 -9.22 -22.73
N ARG A 70 12.16 -9.77 -22.29
CA ARG A 70 13.01 -9.19 -21.26
C ARG A 70 13.45 -7.76 -21.61
N ALA A 71 13.75 -7.49 -22.89
CA ALA A 71 14.11 -6.15 -23.36
C ALA A 71 12.97 -5.15 -23.15
N ASP A 72 11.73 -5.54 -23.40
CA ASP A 72 10.54 -4.72 -23.17
C ASP A 72 10.36 -4.37 -21.68
N VAL A 73 10.54 -5.37 -20.80
CA VAL A 73 10.45 -5.17 -19.34
C VAL A 73 11.51 -4.18 -18.85
N LEU A 74 12.74 -4.27 -19.35
CA LEU A 74 13.82 -3.34 -19.00
C LEU A 74 13.59 -1.95 -19.60
N ALA A 75 13.11 -1.86 -20.83
CA ALA A 75 12.74 -0.59 -21.46
C ALA A 75 11.61 0.10 -20.70
N PHE A 76 10.59 -0.64 -20.28
CA PHE A 76 9.52 -0.14 -19.43
C PHE A 76 10.05 0.39 -18.10
N ARG A 77 10.91 -0.34 -17.40
CA ARG A 77 11.53 0.14 -16.17
C ARG A 77 12.29 1.45 -16.39
N THR A 78 13.01 1.56 -17.49
CA THR A 78 13.73 2.78 -17.86
C THR A 78 12.77 3.95 -18.12
N SER A 79 11.64 3.70 -18.80
CA SER A 79 10.62 4.72 -19.04
C SER A 79 9.98 5.22 -17.73
N LEU A 80 9.76 4.35 -16.76
CA LEU A 80 9.25 4.73 -15.43
C LEU A 80 10.17 5.73 -14.71
N GLY A 81 11.50 5.60 -14.88
CA GLY A 81 12.47 6.57 -14.33
C GLY A 81 12.35 7.98 -14.91
N LYS A 82 11.74 8.13 -16.09
CA LYS A 82 11.49 9.41 -16.75
C LYS A 82 10.12 10.02 -16.42
N VAL A 83 9.22 9.24 -15.80
CA VAL A 83 7.88 9.71 -15.42
C VAL A 83 7.99 10.74 -14.31
N THR A 84 7.38 11.90 -14.51
CA THR A 84 7.27 12.95 -13.50
C THR A 84 5.82 13.11 -13.03
N TYR A 85 5.63 13.64 -11.83
CA TYR A 85 4.31 13.90 -11.26
C TYR A 85 4.30 15.17 -10.40
N GLY A 86 3.10 15.71 -10.21
CA GLY A 86 2.88 16.93 -9.43
C GLY A 86 3.39 18.20 -10.12
N THR A 87 3.10 19.34 -9.52
CA THR A 87 3.51 20.66 -10.02
C THR A 87 5.02 20.88 -9.96
N ALA A 88 5.73 20.16 -9.09
CA ALA A 88 7.17 20.23 -8.93
C ALA A 88 7.95 19.26 -9.86
N ASN A 89 7.29 18.61 -10.82
CA ASN A 89 7.89 17.65 -11.76
C ASN A 89 8.80 16.59 -11.08
N LYS A 90 8.39 16.07 -9.93
CA LYS A 90 9.17 15.05 -9.21
C LYS A 90 9.13 13.71 -9.94
N HIS A 91 10.30 13.09 -10.09
CA HIS A 91 10.40 11.74 -10.65
C HIS A 91 9.83 10.67 -9.70
N LEU A 92 9.38 9.54 -10.27
CA LEU A 92 8.99 8.39 -9.47
C LEU A 92 10.17 7.91 -8.62
N SER A 93 9.92 7.69 -7.32
CA SER A 93 10.94 7.11 -6.44
C SER A 93 11.26 5.65 -6.83
N ALA A 94 12.47 5.20 -6.53
CA ALA A 94 12.87 3.79 -6.73
C ALA A 94 11.89 2.81 -6.04
N ALA A 95 11.37 3.16 -4.87
CA ALA A 95 10.37 2.36 -4.17
C ALA A 95 9.04 2.26 -4.97
N ARG A 96 8.59 3.35 -5.60
CA ARG A 96 7.38 3.33 -6.44
C ARG A 96 7.62 2.53 -7.71
N ILE A 97 8.76 2.70 -8.37
CA ILE A 97 9.15 1.91 -9.55
C ILE A 97 9.19 0.43 -9.19
N ASN A 98 9.86 0.04 -8.10
CA ASN A 98 9.89 -1.34 -7.64
C ASN A 98 8.49 -1.91 -7.36
N SER A 99 7.58 -1.09 -6.83
CA SER A 99 6.19 -1.52 -6.61
C SER A 99 5.45 -1.82 -7.91
N ILE A 100 5.61 -0.98 -8.95
CA ILE A 100 5.03 -1.18 -10.29
C ILE A 100 5.63 -2.43 -10.92
N MET A 101 6.95 -2.56 -10.89
CA MET A 101 7.69 -3.68 -11.45
C MET A 101 7.35 -5.02 -10.75
N THR A 102 7.10 -4.99 -9.44
CA THR A 102 6.64 -6.19 -8.69
C THR A 102 5.28 -6.66 -9.19
N THR A 103 4.34 -5.74 -9.45
CA THR A 103 3.03 -6.10 -10.02
C THR A 103 3.19 -6.72 -11.40
N LEU A 104 4.01 -6.12 -12.27
CA LEU A 104 4.33 -6.69 -13.59
C LEU A 104 4.94 -8.08 -13.48
N ARG A 105 5.90 -8.27 -12.56
CA ARG A 105 6.51 -9.58 -12.29
C ARG A 105 5.47 -10.63 -11.92
N MET A 106 4.56 -10.31 -11.02
CA MET A 106 3.52 -11.26 -10.58
C MET A 106 2.63 -11.70 -11.74
N ILE A 107 2.25 -10.78 -12.62
CA ILE A 107 1.41 -11.05 -13.79
C ILE A 107 2.16 -11.92 -14.80
N LEU A 108 3.39 -11.52 -15.19
CA LEU A 108 4.17 -12.25 -16.17
C LEU A 108 4.60 -13.64 -15.68
N GLN A 109 4.89 -13.77 -14.39
CA GLN A 109 5.21 -15.07 -13.78
C GLN A 109 4.00 -16.02 -13.82
N GLU A 110 2.80 -15.54 -13.58
CA GLU A 110 1.58 -16.32 -13.66
C GLU A 110 1.25 -16.67 -15.12
N ALA A 111 1.37 -15.72 -16.04
CA ALA A 111 1.17 -15.94 -17.46
C ALA A 111 2.15 -17.01 -18.01
N ALA A 112 3.44 -16.90 -17.65
CA ALA A 112 4.47 -17.85 -18.06
C ALA A 112 4.16 -19.28 -17.59
N LYS A 113 3.62 -19.45 -16.38
CA LYS A 113 3.19 -20.74 -15.86
C LYS A 113 1.98 -21.31 -16.60
N ARG A 114 0.96 -20.48 -16.86
CA ARG A 114 -0.30 -20.92 -17.52
C ARG A 114 -0.09 -21.28 -18.98
N TYR A 115 0.68 -20.47 -19.69
CA TYR A 115 0.89 -20.62 -21.14
C TYR A 115 2.24 -21.26 -21.49
N LYS A 116 3.01 -21.71 -20.47
CA LYS A 116 4.25 -22.51 -20.62
C LYS A 116 5.29 -21.83 -21.52
N PHE A 117 5.55 -20.54 -21.29
CA PHE A 117 6.65 -19.82 -21.95
C PHE A 117 7.70 -19.37 -20.93
N GLU A 118 8.88 -19.00 -21.43
CA GLU A 118 9.96 -18.49 -20.59
C GLU A 118 9.57 -17.15 -19.96
N ASN A 119 9.76 -17.03 -18.64
CA ASN A 119 9.36 -15.81 -17.91
C ASN A 119 10.27 -14.63 -18.27
N PRO A 120 9.78 -13.59 -18.97
CA PRO A 120 10.60 -12.47 -19.39
C PRO A 120 11.09 -11.59 -18.23
N TYR A 121 10.59 -11.81 -17.02
CA TYR A 121 11.02 -11.08 -15.82
C TYR A 121 12.13 -11.80 -15.03
N GLU A 122 12.59 -12.95 -15.47
CA GLU A 122 13.62 -13.73 -14.76
C GLU A 122 14.90 -12.90 -14.58
N ASP A 123 15.54 -13.00 -13.41
CA ASP A 123 16.77 -12.30 -13.03
C ASP A 123 16.77 -10.76 -13.15
N ILE A 124 15.62 -10.11 -13.20
CA ILE A 124 15.54 -8.65 -13.14
C ILE A 124 15.57 -8.20 -11.67
N LYS A 125 16.71 -7.67 -11.26
CA LYS A 125 16.90 -7.15 -9.89
C LYS A 125 16.07 -5.90 -9.63
N VAL A 126 15.58 -5.75 -8.40
CA VAL A 126 14.94 -4.51 -7.92
C VAL A 126 15.94 -3.36 -7.85
N LEU A 127 15.46 -2.13 -7.98
CA LEU A 127 16.27 -0.95 -7.76
C LEU A 127 16.67 -0.85 -6.29
N LYS A 128 17.93 -0.50 -6.05
CA LYS A 128 18.42 -0.25 -4.69
C LYS A 128 17.66 0.91 -4.06
N LEU A 129 17.27 0.75 -2.81
CA LEU A 129 16.64 1.82 -2.05
C LEU A 129 17.66 2.39 -1.08
N ASP A 130 17.80 3.71 -1.10
CA ASP A 130 18.54 4.39 -0.07
C ASP A 130 17.73 4.31 1.23
N LYS A 131 18.38 3.89 2.30
CA LYS A 131 17.77 3.93 3.63
C LYS A 131 17.86 5.36 4.12
N PRO A 132 16.72 6.01 4.40
CA PRO A 132 16.76 7.33 5.01
C PRO A 132 17.41 7.21 6.39
N ASP A 133 18.26 8.15 6.71
CA ASP A 133 18.71 8.34 8.08
C ASP A 133 17.52 8.84 8.90
N ILE A 134 17.17 8.12 9.96
CA ILE A 134 16.01 8.44 10.78
C ILE A 134 16.51 9.05 12.07
N GLU A 135 16.36 10.36 12.21
CA GLU A 135 16.57 11.08 13.46
C GLU A 135 15.24 11.12 14.23
N PRO A 136 15.12 10.37 15.35
CA PRO A 136 13.93 10.44 16.21
C PRO A 136 13.82 11.82 16.86
N PHE A 137 12.60 12.31 17.04
CA PHE A 137 12.37 13.53 17.80
C PHE A 137 12.87 13.39 19.24
N THR A 138 13.53 14.43 19.75
CA THR A 138 13.80 14.55 21.18
C THR A 138 12.50 14.81 21.95
N ILE A 139 12.53 14.63 23.26
CA ILE A 139 11.34 14.85 24.10
C ILE A 139 10.91 16.34 24.07
N GLU A 140 11.88 17.25 23.99
CA GLU A 140 11.66 18.69 23.90
C GLU A 140 10.96 19.05 22.57
N GLU A 141 11.39 18.45 21.47
CA GLU A 141 10.78 18.63 20.15
C GLU A 141 9.34 18.09 20.13
N VAL A 142 9.11 16.93 20.75
CA VAL A 142 7.75 16.37 20.91
C VAL A 142 6.84 17.35 21.65
N TRP A 143 7.29 17.90 22.78
CA TRP A 143 6.49 18.86 23.55
C TRP A 143 6.31 20.18 22.80
N LYS A 144 7.32 20.65 22.09
CA LYS A 144 7.20 21.83 21.23
C LYS A 144 6.12 21.63 20.16
N PHE A 145 6.12 20.45 19.53
CA PHE A 145 5.11 20.07 18.54
C PHE A 145 3.71 20.03 19.17
N ILE A 146 3.51 19.29 20.29
CA ILE A 146 2.22 19.13 20.97
C ILE A 146 1.68 20.48 21.44
N ASN A 147 2.53 21.41 21.85
CA ASN A 147 2.10 22.74 22.28
C ASN A 147 1.81 23.69 21.12
N GLY A 148 2.38 23.43 19.93
CA GLY A 148 2.17 24.21 18.73
C GLY A 148 0.95 23.80 17.90
N VAL A 149 0.42 22.58 18.07
CA VAL A 149 -0.75 22.13 17.31
C VAL A 149 -2.04 22.79 17.84
N ARG A 150 -3.06 22.78 16.99
CA ARG A 150 -4.41 23.23 17.37
C ARG A 150 -4.90 22.52 18.64
N LYS A 151 -5.59 23.24 19.53
CA LYS A 151 -5.99 22.75 20.87
C LYS A 151 -6.78 21.43 20.82
N ASP A 152 -7.65 21.25 19.82
CA ASP A 152 -8.47 20.04 19.64
C ASP A 152 -7.67 18.81 19.20
N TYR A 153 -6.44 18.98 18.70
CA TYR A 153 -5.54 17.87 18.37
C TYR A 153 -4.47 17.59 19.44
N LYS A 154 -4.40 18.40 20.48
CA LYS A 154 -3.36 18.25 21.51
C LYS A 154 -3.40 16.86 22.16
N ASN A 155 -4.57 16.42 22.60
CA ASN A 155 -4.73 15.09 23.22
C ASN A 155 -4.40 13.96 22.24
N TYR A 156 -4.81 14.08 20.98
CA TYR A 156 -4.51 13.12 19.93
C TYR A 156 -3.01 12.90 19.77
N TYR A 157 -2.24 13.98 19.62
CA TYR A 157 -0.79 13.88 19.44
C TYR A 157 -0.08 13.46 20.71
N THR A 158 -0.55 13.87 21.90
CA THR A 158 -0.02 13.39 23.18
C THR A 158 -0.13 11.85 23.26
N VAL A 159 -1.33 11.32 23.04
CA VAL A 159 -1.52 9.87 23.05
C VAL A 159 -0.66 9.19 21.97
N ARG A 160 -0.64 9.74 20.77
CA ARG A 160 0.11 9.15 19.64
C ARG A 160 1.62 9.07 19.90
N PHE A 161 2.24 10.15 20.38
CA PHE A 161 3.68 10.18 20.62
C PHE A 161 4.08 9.27 21.78
N PHE A 162 3.32 9.29 22.89
CA PHE A 162 3.69 8.55 24.10
C PHE A 162 3.21 7.09 24.14
N THR A 163 2.47 6.62 23.14
CA THR A 163 2.05 5.21 23.02
C THR A 163 2.69 4.48 21.87
N GLY A 164 3.26 5.20 20.89
CA GLY A 164 3.76 4.61 19.66
C GLY A 164 2.66 3.95 18.79
N MET A 165 1.40 4.27 19.00
CA MET A 165 0.30 3.76 18.16
C MET A 165 0.45 4.22 16.71
N ARG A 166 0.20 3.30 15.78
CA ARG A 166 0.12 3.66 14.36
C ARG A 166 -1.06 4.58 14.12
N THR A 167 -0.97 5.44 13.09
CA THR A 167 -2.06 6.36 12.74
C THR A 167 -3.41 5.65 12.63
N SER A 168 -3.48 4.54 11.92
CA SER A 168 -4.72 3.78 11.77
C SER A 168 -5.23 3.14 13.07
N GLU A 169 -4.36 2.86 14.03
CA GLU A 169 -4.72 2.30 15.34
C GLU A 169 -5.33 3.38 16.23
N ILE A 170 -4.74 4.57 16.28
CA ILE A 170 -5.26 5.68 17.08
C ILE A 170 -6.54 6.26 16.47
N ASP A 171 -6.64 6.35 15.13
CA ASP A 171 -7.86 6.79 14.45
C ASP A 171 -9.02 5.82 14.67
N GLY A 172 -8.73 4.51 14.82
CA GLY A 172 -9.71 3.48 15.12
C GLY A 172 -9.94 3.22 16.62
N LEU A 173 -9.28 3.93 17.53
CA LEU A 173 -9.41 3.68 18.96
C LEU A 173 -10.81 4.03 19.46
N THR A 174 -11.43 3.08 20.17
CA THR A 174 -12.76 3.24 20.79
C THR A 174 -12.67 3.26 22.31
N TRP A 175 -13.64 3.85 22.98
CA TRP A 175 -13.69 3.95 24.43
C TRP A 175 -13.76 2.60 25.14
N GLU A 176 -14.35 1.57 24.54
CA GLU A 176 -14.38 0.20 25.07
C GLU A 176 -12.99 -0.43 25.21
N HIS A 177 -12.00 0.11 24.48
CA HIS A 177 -10.60 -0.33 24.50
C HIS A 177 -9.70 0.54 25.41
N VAL A 178 -10.27 1.49 26.14
CA VAL A 178 -9.56 2.34 27.10
C VAL A 178 -9.98 1.96 28.52
N ASP A 179 -9.06 1.33 29.24
CA ASP A 179 -9.27 0.90 30.62
C ASP A 179 -8.57 1.86 31.58
N PHE A 180 -9.33 2.77 32.19
CA PHE A 180 -8.78 3.77 33.11
C PHE A 180 -8.36 3.17 34.48
N ASP A 181 -9.02 2.10 34.93
CA ASP A 181 -8.73 1.46 36.20
C ASP A 181 -7.39 0.72 36.14
N ARG A 182 -7.16 0.01 35.04
CA ARG A 182 -5.90 -0.70 34.78
C ARG A 182 -4.84 0.20 34.16
N ARG A 183 -5.20 1.40 33.73
CA ARG A 183 -4.36 2.31 32.95
C ARG A 183 -3.78 1.64 31.69
N GLU A 184 -4.64 1.03 30.90
CA GLU A 184 -4.26 0.30 29.71
C GLU A 184 -5.09 0.72 28.49
N ILE A 185 -4.44 0.73 27.33
CA ILE A 185 -5.07 0.88 26.01
C ILE A 185 -4.93 -0.47 25.29
N ARG A 186 -6.05 -1.06 24.88
CA ARG A 186 -6.07 -2.31 24.14
C ARG A 186 -6.13 -2.03 22.65
N VAL A 187 -5.03 -2.24 21.93
CA VAL A 187 -5.00 -2.09 20.46
C VAL A 187 -5.60 -3.36 19.83
N ARG A 188 -6.82 -3.25 19.31
CA ARG A 188 -7.58 -4.39 18.75
C ARG A 188 -8.07 -4.15 17.33
N GLN A 189 -8.07 -2.91 16.89
CA GLN A 189 -8.61 -2.51 15.59
C GLN A 189 -7.83 -1.37 14.98
N ALA A 190 -8.03 -1.14 13.69
CA ALA A 190 -7.46 -0.04 12.94
C ALA A 190 -8.50 0.53 11.97
N TYR A 191 -8.48 1.83 11.76
CA TYR A 191 -9.33 2.53 10.80
C TYR A 191 -8.51 2.91 9.57
N VAL A 192 -8.93 2.44 8.39
CA VAL A 192 -8.24 2.70 7.13
C VAL A 192 -9.27 3.00 6.04
N LYS A 193 -9.24 4.18 5.46
CA LYS A 193 -10.11 4.58 4.33
C LYS A 193 -11.60 4.27 4.54
N GLY A 194 -12.15 4.63 5.67
CA GLY A 194 -13.57 4.43 5.97
C GLY A 194 -13.90 3.04 6.53
N VAL A 195 -12.95 2.13 6.62
CA VAL A 195 -13.18 0.75 7.08
C VAL A 195 -12.46 0.49 8.39
N ILE A 196 -13.22 -0.01 9.38
CA ILE A 196 -12.67 -0.56 10.61
C ILE A 196 -12.34 -2.04 10.36
N GLY A 197 -11.12 -2.43 10.65
CA GLY A 197 -10.67 -3.80 10.48
C GLY A 197 -9.67 -4.22 11.55
N LYS A 198 -9.29 -5.50 11.50
CA LYS A 198 -8.22 -6.01 12.38
C LYS A 198 -6.90 -5.31 12.05
N PRO A 199 -6.01 -5.13 13.04
CA PRO A 199 -4.67 -4.60 12.81
C PRO A 199 -3.90 -5.38 11.73
N LYS A 200 -2.84 -4.77 11.20
CA LYS A 200 -2.12 -5.30 10.02
C LYS A 200 -1.52 -6.70 10.25
N THR A 201 -1.08 -7.01 11.46
CA THR A 201 -0.52 -8.30 11.84
C THR A 201 -1.13 -8.76 13.16
N GLN A 202 -1.07 -10.05 13.46
CA GLN A 202 -1.57 -10.62 14.72
C GLN A 202 -0.80 -10.06 15.94
N GLU A 203 0.48 -9.79 15.79
CA GLU A 203 1.36 -9.16 16.79
C GLU A 203 1.02 -7.68 17.05
N SER A 204 0.19 -7.06 16.19
CA SER A 204 -0.31 -5.69 16.42
C SER A 204 -1.37 -5.65 17.51
N ASN A 205 -1.98 -6.79 17.89
CA ASN A 205 -2.83 -6.86 19.07
C ASN A 205 -1.95 -6.80 20.31
N ARG A 206 -2.00 -5.68 21.00
CA ARG A 206 -1.20 -5.46 22.19
C ARG A 206 -1.92 -4.56 23.18
N ASP A 207 -1.51 -4.62 24.41
CA ASP A 207 -1.95 -3.73 25.47
C ASP A 207 -0.81 -2.75 25.77
N ILE A 208 -1.15 -1.47 25.90
CA ILE A 208 -0.20 -0.39 26.11
C ILE A 208 -0.52 0.23 27.46
N ALA A 209 0.44 0.19 28.39
CA ALA A 209 0.33 0.89 29.67
C ALA A 209 0.31 2.42 29.45
N MET A 210 -0.59 3.12 30.12
CA MET A 210 -0.68 4.57 30.04
C MET A 210 0.37 5.21 30.93
N SER A 211 1.20 6.06 30.36
CA SER A 211 1.97 7.02 31.13
C SER A 211 1.05 8.06 31.78
N PRO A 212 1.47 8.82 32.80
CA PRO A 212 0.66 9.89 33.36
C PRO A 212 0.12 10.87 32.30
N TRP A 213 0.95 11.27 31.35
CA TRP A 213 0.55 12.19 30.27
C TRP A 213 -0.52 11.61 29.35
N VAL A 214 -0.44 10.31 29.04
CA VAL A 214 -1.44 9.61 28.21
C VAL A 214 -2.76 9.51 28.98
N TYR A 215 -2.70 9.17 30.26
CA TYR A 215 -3.87 9.07 31.12
C TYR A 215 -4.62 10.41 31.23
N GLU A 216 -3.90 11.50 31.52
CA GLU A 216 -4.49 12.86 31.61
C GLU A 216 -5.09 13.30 30.26
N ALA A 217 -4.39 13.06 29.16
CA ALA A 217 -4.87 13.38 27.82
C ALA A 217 -6.16 12.62 27.48
N LEU A 218 -6.23 11.31 27.82
CA LEU A 218 -7.42 10.49 27.59
C LEU A 218 -8.57 10.90 28.52
N GLN A 219 -8.32 11.25 29.79
CA GLN A 219 -9.35 11.79 30.67
C GLN A 219 -9.93 13.13 30.16
N ALA A 220 -9.06 14.02 29.68
CA ALA A 220 -9.49 15.26 29.06
C ALA A 220 -10.32 14.98 27.77
N GLN A 221 -9.89 14.03 26.95
CA GLN A 221 -10.60 13.63 25.74
C GLN A 221 -11.94 12.96 26.03
N TYR A 222 -12.03 12.20 27.13
CA TYR A 222 -13.26 11.55 27.57
C TYR A 222 -14.39 12.56 27.79
N LYS A 223 -14.10 13.69 28.42
CA LYS A 223 -15.06 14.78 28.61
C LYS A 223 -15.56 15.41 27.31
N VAL A 224 -14.79 15.26 26.21
CA VAL A 224 -15.11 15.89 24.92
C VAL A 224 -15.91 14.95 24.01
N THR A 225 -15.56 13.66 23.97
CA THR A 225 -16.10 12.74 22.96
C THR A 225 -16.88 11.55 23.51
N HIS A 226 -16.69 11.15 24.77
CA HIS A 226 -17.47 10.07 25.36
C HIS A 226 -18.96 10.47 25.46
N GLY A 227 -19.85 9.56 25.14
CA GLY A 227 -21.29 9.83 25.04
C GLY A 227 -21.74 10.47 23.73
N ARG A 228 -20.80 11.03 22.92
CA ARG A 228 -21.06 11.56 21.58
C ARG A 228 -20.62 10.61 20.48
N SER A 229 -19.56 9.87 20.71
CA SER A 229 -19.00 8.90 19.77
C SER A 229 -18.43 7.71 20.52
N LYS A 230 -18.44 6.54 19.88
CA LYS A 230 -17.68 5.39 20.35
C LYS A 230 -16.17 5.57 20.19
N PHE A 231 -15.75 6.44 19.25
CA PHE A 231 -14.34 6.71 18.98
C PHE A 231 -13.76 7.73 19.97
N VAL A 232 -12.53 7.46 20.41
CA VAL A 232 -11.80 8.36 21.30
C VAL A 232 -11.50 9.69 20.61
N PHE A 233 -11.05 9.61 19.35
CA PHE A 233 -10.77 10.77 18.52
C PHE A 233 -11.69 10.76 17.31
N CYS A 234 -12.59 11.73 17.26
CA CYS A 234 -13.60 11.82 16.22
C CYS A 234 -13.77 13.25 15.71
N ASN A 235 -14.37 13.37 14.52
CA ASN A 235 -14.79 14.63 13.96
C ASN A 235 -16.09 15.17 14.66
N ARG A 236 -16.65 16.26 14.14
CA ARG A 236 -17.88 16.86 14.71
C ARG A 236 -19.11 15.96 14.56
N GLU A 237 -19.12 15.13 13.54
CA GLU A 237 -20.17 14.14 13.22
C GLU A 237 -20.06 12.87 14.07
N GLY A 238 -19.00 12.72 14.88
CA GLY A 238 -18.73 11.53 15.70
C GLY A 238 -18.01 10.42 14.96
N GLU A 239 -17.63 10.62 13.69
CA GLU A 239 -16.89 9.66 12.89
C GLU A 239 -15.38 9.71 13.17
N PRO A 240 -14.62 8.63 12.95
CA PRO A 240 -13.18 8.59 13.16
C PRO A 240 -12.46 9.73 12.45
N LEU A 241 -11.37 10.20 13.03
CA LEU A 241 -10.49 11.12 12.33
C LEU A 241 -9.87 10.43 11.12
N ASP A 242 -9.86 11.12 9.98
CA ASP A 242 -9.08 10.71 8.82
C ASP A 242 -7.71 11.41 8.89
N TYR A 243 -6.67 10.62 8.96
CA TYR A 243 -5.28 11.05 8.95
C TYR A 243 -4.97 12.10 7.85
N HIS A 244 -5.56 11.96 6.66
CA HIS A 244 -5.38 12.94 5.59
C HIS A 244 -5.97 14.31 5.94
N ASN A 245 -7.03 14.33 6.72
CA ASN A 245 -7.65 15.58 7.19
C ASN A 245 -6.95 16.17 8.40
N VAL A 246 -6.38 15.33 9.28
CA VAL A 246 -5.63 15.78 10.45
C VAL A 246 -4.37 16.53 10.01
N ASN A 247 -3.55 15.94 9.14
CA ASN A 247 -2.28 16.54 8.68
C ASN A 247 -2.44 17.81 7.82
N ARG A 248 -3.63 18.11 7.31
CA ARG A 248 -3.89 19.36 6.57
C ARG A 248 -4.25 20.53 7.48
N LYS A 249 -4.55 20.27 8.76
CA LYS A 249 -5.08 21.24 9.71
C LYS A 249 -4.12 21.56 10.86
N VAL A 250 -2.92 20.93 10.83
CA VAL A 250 -1.83 21.13 11.80
C VAL A 250 -0.82 22.16 11.36
#